data_8f451691688884ee09de7fc6d1c193e8
#
_entry.id   8f451691688884ee09de7fc6d1c193e8
#
_cell.length_a   1.000
_cell.length_b   1.000
_cell.length_c   1.000
_cell.angle_alpha   90.00
_cell.angle_beta   90.00
_cell.angle_gamma   90.00
#
_symmetry.space_group_name_H-M   'P 1'
#
loop_
_entity.id
_entity.type
_entity.pdbx_description
1 polymer ?
#
loop_
_entity_poly.entity_id
_entity_poly.type
_entity_poly.pdbx_seq_one_letter_code
_entity_poly.pdbx_strand_id
1 'polypeptide(L)'
;MSQVQSGILPEHCRAAIWIEANVKGEVDALRAASKTFADKLATFEAKFPDAHLGAVVAFGNNTWRALSGGVGAEELKDFPGYGKGLAPTTQFDVLIHILSLRHDVNFSVAQAAMEAFGDCIEVKEEIHGFRWVEERDLSGFVDGTENPAGEETRREVAVIKDGVDAGGSYVFVQR
;
A
#
# COMPACT_ATOMS: atom_id res chain seq x y z
N MET A 1 -5.41 -15.86 -13.00
CA MET A 1 -4.89 -14.48 -12.97
C MET A 1 -4.85 -14.05 -11.53
N SER A 2 -3.73 -13.56 -11.04
CA SER A 2 -3.65 -12.97 -9.70
C SER A 2 -4.55 -11.73 -9.65
N GLN A 3 -5.26 -11.59 -8.54
CA GLN A 3 -6.13 -10.43 -8.31
C GLN A 3 -5.29 -9.26 -7.83
N VAL A 4 -5.50 -8.09 -8.43
CA VAL A 4 -4.87 -6.83 -7.98
C VAL A 4 -5.35 -6.49 -6.57
N GLN A 5 -4.45 -6.03 -5.71
CA GLN A 5 -4.82 -5.56 -4.38
C GLN A 5 -5.80 -4.38 -4.46
N SER A 6 -6.82 -4.38 -3.62
CA SER A 6 -7.94 -3.43 -3.69
C SER A 6 -7.54 -1.97 -3.53
N GLY A 7 -6.39 -1.69 -2.91
CA GLY A 7 -5.89 -0.32 -2.74
C GLY A 7 -5.10 0.25 -3.93
N ILE A 8 -4.91 -0.50 -5.02
CA ILE A 8 -4.12 -0.01 -6.18
C ILE A 8 -4.95 0.88 -7.11
N LEU A 9 -6.21 0.53 -7.36
CA LEU A 9 -7.02 1.18 -8.41
C LEU A 9 -8.08 2.19 -7.93
N PRO A 10 -8.37 2.38 -6.62
CA PRO A 10 -9.44 3.27 -6.19
C PRO A 10 -9.21 4.72 -6.62
N GLU A 11 -10.32 5.42 -6.87
CA GLU A 11 -10.37 6.87 -7.05
C GLU A 11 -11.15 7.51 -5.91
N HIS A 12 -10.90 8.80 -5.70
CA HIS A 12 -11.71 9.66 -4.83
C HIS A 12 -11.78 9.25 -3.35
N CYS A 13 -10.87 8.42 -2.88
CA CYS A 13 -10.74 8.14 -1.45
C CYS A 13 -10.45 9.45 -0.69
N ARG A 14 -11.07 9.64 0.47
CA ARG A 14 -10.98 10.88 1.25
C ARG A 14 -10.08 10.79 2.46
N ALA A 15 -9.78 9.58 2.89
CA ALA A 15 -8.92 9.32 4.03
C ALA A 15 -7.99 8.16 3.73
N ALA A 16 -6.79 8.22 4.27
CA ALA A 16 -5.83 7.14 4.17
C ALA A 16 -5.01 6.99 5.46
N ILE A 17 -4.49 5.79 5.67
CA ILE A 17 -3.51 5.48 6.70
C ILE A 17 -2.35 4.77 6.02
N TRP A 18 -1.12 5.23 6.29
CA TRP A 18 0.12 4.56 5.91
C TRP A 18 0.80 4.05 7.17
N ILE A 19 1.16 2.78 7.16
CA ILE A 19 1.92 2.15 8.23
C ILE A 19 3.20 1.60 7.61
N GLU A 20 4.32 2.11 8.06
CA GLU A 20 5.64 1.66 7.63
C GLU A 20 6.32 0.91 8.77
N ALA A 21 6.88 -0.24 8.46
CA ALA A 21 7.40 -1.16 9.46
C ALA A 21 8.63 -1.92 8.99
N ASN A 22 9.42 -2.37 9.95
CA ASN A 22 10.48 -3.34 9.72
C ASN A 22 10.03 -4.75 10.13
N VAL A 23 10.51 -5.74 9.41
CA VAL A 23 10.26 -7.16 9.73
C VAL A 23 11.06 -7.56 10.97
N LYS A 24 10.41 -8.26 11.89
CA LYS A 24 11.01 -8.82 13.11
C LYS A 24 11.02 -10.35 13.16
N GLY A 25 10.15 -10.96 12.37
CA GLY A 25 9.91 -12.40 12.41
C GLY A 25 10.48 -13.13 11.20
N GLU A 26 10.16 -14.40 11.16
CA GLU A 26 10.50 -15.26 10.04
C GLU A 26 9.62 -14.98 8.82
N VAL A 27 10.16 -15.23 7.63
CA VAL A 27 9.47 -14.98 6.34
C VAL A 27 8.15 -15.74 6.24
N ASP A 28 8.07 -16.94 6.75
CA ASP A 28 6.83 -17.73 6.72
C ASP A 28 5.74 -17.14 7.66
N ALA A 29 6.14 -16.57 8.79
CA ALA A 29 5.22 -15.86 9.66
C ALA A 29 4.68 -14.58 8.97
N LEU A 30 5.54 -13.83 8.30
CA LEU A 30 5.15 -12.65 7.53
C LEU A 30 4.17 -13.01 6.39
N ARG A 31 4.42 -14.11 5.69
CA ARG A 31 3.53 -14.63 4.64
C ARG A 31 2.15 -15.02 5.21
N ALA A 32 2.13 -15.71 6.34
CA ALA A 32 0.90 -16.09 7.02
C ALA A 32 0.12 -14.86 7.52
N ALA A 33 0.81 -13.88 8.08
CA ALA A 33 0.23 -12.61 8.53
C ALA A 33 -0.40 -11.83 7.37
N SER A 34 0.30 -11.75 6.24
CA SER A 34 -0.21 -11.08 5.02
C SER A 34 -1.49 -11.74 4.51
N LYS A 35 -1.56 -13.07 4.52
CA LYS A 35 -2.77 -13.80 4.16
C LYS A 35 -3.90 -13.54 5.14
N THR A 36 -3.62 -13.60 6.44
CA THR A 36 -4.61 -13.31 7.50
C THR A 36 -5.17 -11.91 7.35
N PHE A 37 -4.32 -10.93 7.06
CA PHE A 37 -4.78 -9.56 6.81
C PHE A 37 -5.67 -9.46 5.56
N ALA A 38 -5.32 -10.14 4.47
CA ALA A 38 -6.14 -10.16 3.26
C ALA A 38 -7.55 -10.72 3.53
N ASP A 39 -7.65 -11.80 4.31
CA ASP A 39 -8.94 -12.40 4.69
C ASP A 39 -9.78 -11.44 5.58
N LYS A 40 -9.13 -10.75 6.52
CA LYS A 40 -9.78 -9.71 7.35
C LYS A 40 -10.24 -8.53 6.48
N LEU A 41 -9.40 -8.04 5.57
CA LEU A 41 -9.73 -6.95 4.65
C LEU A 41 -10.97 -7.26 3.83
N ALA A 42 -11.04 -8.45 3.22
CA ALA A 42 -12.21 -8.89 2.45
C ALA A 42 -13.51 -8.88 3.31
N THR A 43 -13.40 -9.21 4.60
CA THR A 43 -14.52 -9.12 5.54
C THR A 43 -14.98 -7.67 5.75
N PHE A 44 -14.04 -6.73 5.88
CA PHE A 44 -14.37 -5.30 6.01
C PHE A 44 -14.95 -4.73 4.73
N GLU A 45 -14.40 -5.07 3.56
CA GLU A 45 -14.93 -4.65 2.26
C GLU A 45 -16.38 -5.09 2.07
N ALA A 46 -16.69 -6.34 2.41
CA ALA A 46 -18.05 -6.87 2.35
C ALA A 46 -19.01 -6.19 3.36
N LYS A 47 -18.49 -5.83 4.55
CA LYS A 47 -19.29 -5.20 5.61
C LYS A 47 -19.59 -3.71 5.34
N PHE A 48 -18.69 -3.02 4.65
CA PHE A 48 -18.78 -1.57 4.40
C PHE A 48 -18.67 -1.24 2.89
N PRO A 49 -19.58 -1.74 2.05
CA PRO A 49 -19.48 -1.55 0.59
C PRO A 49 -19.46 -0.07 0.17
N ASP A 50 -20.18 0.79 0.90
CA ASP A 50 -20.24 2.24 0.61
C ASP A 50 -18.98 3.01 1.06
N ALA A 51 -18.06 2.37 1.77
CA ALA A 51 -16.81 3.00 2.16
C ALA A 51 -15.80 3.07 1.02
N HIS A 52 -15.98 2.30 -0.06
CA HIS A 52 -14.98 2.15 -1.13
C HIS A 52 -13.59 1.83 -0.56
N LEU A 53 -13.58 0.89 0.39
CA LEU A 53 -12.38 0.47 1.08
C LEU A 53 -11.42 -0.26 0.15
N GLY A 54 -10.14 0.07 0.27
CA GLY A 54 -9.06 -0.68 -0.34
C GLY A 54 -7.82 -0.65 0.55
N ALA A 55 -6.99 -1.67 0.42
CA ALA A 55 -5.69 -1.70 1.06
C ALA A 55 -4.62 -2.35 0.20
N VAL A 56 -3.37 -1.98 0.48
CA VAL A 56 -2.16 -2.54 -0.12
C VAL A 56 -1.23 -2.99 0.97
N VAL A 57 -0.64 -4.16 0.81
CA VAL A 57 0.58 -4.56 1.52
C VAL A 57 1.69 -4.63 0.49
N ALA A 58 2.73 -3.81 0.68
CA ALA A 58 3.90 -3.79 -0.18
C ALA A 58 5.16 -4.09 0.64
N PHE A 59 6.17 -4.62 -0.04
CA PHE A 59 7.40 -5.07 0.59
C PHE A 59 8.60 -4.40 -0.07
N GLY A 60 9.57 -4.01 0.75
CA GLY A 60 10.87 -3.55 0.28
C GLY A 60 11.63 -4.65 -0.46
N ASN A 61 12.65 -4.26 -1.24
CA ASN A 61 13.39 -5.15 -2.11
C ASN A 61 13.93 -6.42 -1.38
N ASN A 62 14.58 -6.26 -0.24
CA ASN A 62 15.15 -7.39 0.50
C ASN A 62 14.06 -8.33 1.02
N THR A 63 12.98 -7.78 1.57
CA THR A 63 11.84 -8.55 2.10
C THR A 63 11.11 -9.28 0.98
N TRP A 64 10.88 -8.64 -0.16
CA TRP A 64 10.27 -9.31 -1.32
C TRP A 64 11.13 -10.47 -1.84
N ARG A 65 12.46 -10.28 -1.95
CA ARG A 65 13.36 -11.36 -2.37
C ARG A 65 13.31 -12.56 -1.42
N ALA A 66 13.23 -12.31 -0.12
CA ALA A 66 13.05 -13.39 0.86
C ALA A 66 11.69 -14.10 0.71
N LEU A 67 10.60 -13.34 0.50
CA LEU A 67 9.26 -13.88 0.29
C LEU A 67 9.12 -14.66 -1.02
N SER A 68 9.72 -14.17 -2.11
CA SER A 68 9.60 -14.76 -3.46
C SER A 68 10.65 -15.83 -3.78
N GLY A 69 11.62 -16.04 -2.89
CA GLY A 69 12.78 -16.88 -3.19
C GLY A 69 13.71 -16.28 -4.24
N GLY A 70 13.69 -14.96 -4.41
CA GLY A 70 14.51 -14.23 -5.38
C GLY A 70 13.93 -14.20 -6.79
N VAL A 71 12.68 -14.64 -6.97
CA VAL A 71 12.02 -14.68 -8.28
C VAL A 71 11.18 -13.41 -8.48
N GLY A 72 11.26 -12.81 -9.67
CA GLY A 72 10.48 -11.63 -10.06
C GLY A 72 10.96 -10.32 -9.46
N ALA A 73 10.13 -9.28 -9.61
CA ALA A 73 10.33 -7.91 -9.13
C ALA A 73 11.70 -7.33 -9.54
N GLU A 74 12.11 -7.49 -10.79
CA GLU A 74 13.42 -7.04 -11.29
C GLU A 74 13.61 -5.53 -11.17
N GLU A 75 12.52 -4.76 -11.25
CA GLU A 75 12.52 -3.30 -11.14
C GLU A 75 12.36 -2.81 -9.69
N LEU A 76 12.11 -3.71 -8.73
CA LEU A 76 12.04 -3.34 -7.31
C LEU A 76 13.44 -3.04 -6.78
N LYS A 77 13.71 -1.76 -6.56
CA LYS A 77 15.00 -1.23 -6.11
C LYS A 77 14.79 -0.31 -4.92
N ASP A 78 15.79 -0.22 -4.07
CA ASP A 78 15.80 0.78 -3.02
C ASP A 78 15.89 2.18 -3.64
N PHE A 79 15.11 3.12 -3.12
CA PHE A 79 15.11 4.48 -3.61
C PHE A 79 16.45 5.17 -3.32
N PRO A 80 17.14 5.73 -4.33
CA PRO A 80 18.51 6.22 -4.14
C PRO A 80 18.64 7.57 -3.41
N GLY A 81 17.52 8.24 -3.14
CA GLY A 81 17.52 9.62 -2.66
C GLY A 81 18.01 10.61 -3.72
N TYR A 82 17.48 11.82 -3.71
CA TYR A 82 17.82 12.86 -4.68
C TYR A 82 18.05 14.22 -4.04
N GLY A 83 18.64 15.16 -4.83
CA GLY A 83 18.74 16.56 -4.45
C GLY A 83 19.63 16.83 -3.23
N LYS A 84 20.66 16.01 -2.99
CA LYS A 84 21.58 16.16 -1.84
C LYS A 84 20.86 16.27 -0.49
N GLY A 85 19.81 15.44 -0.30
CA GLY A 85 19.02 15.38 0.92
C GLY A 85 17.67 16.11 0.86
N LEU A 86 17.30 16.70 -0.27
CA LEU A 86 15.96 17.26 -0.47
C LEU A 86 14.90 16.17 -0.56
N ALA A 87 15.22 15.05 -1.18
CA ALA A 87 14.40 13.84 -1.21
C ALA A 87 15.22 12.70 -0.58
N PRO A 88 15.22 12.58 0.75
CA PRO A 88 15.96 11.53 1.44
C PRO A 88 15.35 10.15 1.15
N THR A 89 16.15 9.12 1.35
CA THR A 89 15.64 7.76 1.34
C THR A 89 15.36 7.30 2.76
N THR A 90 14.16 6.77 2.99
CA THR A 90 13.72 6.14 4.23
C THR A 90 13.10 4.81 3.88
N GLN A 91 13.95 3.81 3.66
CA GLN A 91 13.52 2.49 3.22
C GLN A 91 13.08 1.65 4.41
N PHE A 92 11.83 1.16 4.36
CA PHE A 92 11.28 0.18 5.30
C PHE A 92 11.01 -1.14 4.60
N ASP A 93 10.80 -2.20 5.40
CA ASP A 93 10.59 -3.55 4.90
C ASP A 93 9.16 -3.81 4.43
N VAL A 94 8.19 -3.16 5.08
CA VAL A 94 6.74 -3.34 4.86
C VAL A 94 6.05 -1.98 4.83
N LEU A 95 5.19 -1.80 3.85
CA LEU A 95 4.21 -0.71 3.79
C LEU A 95 2.81 -1.32 3.80
N ILE A 96 1.95 -0.85 4.69
CA ILE A 96 0.51 -1.09 4.66
C ILE A 96 -0.16 0.24 4.37
N HIS A 97 -0.86 0.34 3.24
CA HIS A 97 -1.60 1.53 2.84
C HIS A 97 -3.08 1.18 2.80
N ILE A 98 -3.89 1.90 3.60
CA ILE A 98 -5.32 1.70 3.73
C ILE A 98 -6.01 2.99 3.32
N LEU A 99 -7.00 2.91 2.45
CA LEU A 99 -7.69 4.09 1.93
C LEU A 99 -9.19 3.83 1.72
N SER A 100 -10.00 4.85 1.98
CA SER A 100 -11.45 4.78 1.79
C SER A 100 -12.09 6.17 1.82
N LEU A 101 -13.42 6.21 1.71
CA LEU A 101 -14.23 7.40 1.99
C LEU A 101 -14.43 7.65 3.51
N ARG A 102 -14.03 6.67 4.36
CA ARG A 102 -14.36 6.66 5.79
C ARG A 102 -13.12 6.41 6.65
N HIS A 103 -12.71 7.43 7.38
CA HIS A 103 -11.55 7.34 8.28
C HIS A 103 -11.74 6.31 9.42
N ASP A 104 -12.95 6.19 9.97
CA ASP A 104 -13.27 5.22 11.01
C ASP A 104 -13.16 3.76 10.52
N VAL A 105 -13.51 3.50 9.26
CA VAL A 105 -13.30 2.20 8.62
C VAL A 105 -11.81 1.93 8.43
N ASN A 106 -11.04 2.93 7.94
CA ASN A 106 -9.59 2.79 7.81
C ASN A 106 -8.91 2.46 9.14
N PHE A 107 -9.32 3.14 10.22
CA PHE A 107 -8.79 2.86 11.56
C PHE A 107 -9.08 1.43 12.01
N SER A 108 -10.30 0.94 11.77
CA SER A 108 -10.65 -0.46 12.10
C SER A 108 -9.84 -1.47 11.31
N VAL A 109 -9.55 -1.18 10.04
CA VAL A 109 -8.69 -2.03 9.19
C VAL A 109 -7.23 -1.96 9.63
N ALA A 110 -6.75 -0.78 10.07
CA ALA A 110 -5.40 -0.63 10.62
C ALA A 110 -5.24 -1.48 11.91
N GLN A 111 -6.24 -1.48 12.80
CA GLN A 111 -6.24 -2.37 13.96
C GLN A 111 -6.21 -3.85 13.55
N ALA A 112 -7.00 -4.23 12.55
CA ALA A 112 -7.02 -5.60 12.03
C ALA A 112 -5.69 -6.00 11.38
N ALA A 113 -4.97 -5.04 10.77
CA ALA A 113 -3.61 -5.24 10.28
C ALA A 113 -2.64 -5.49 11.45
N MET A 114 -2.70 -4.68 12.50
CA MET A 114 -1.85 -4.87 13.68
C MET A 114 -2.11 -6.21 14.37
N GLU A 115 -3.36 -6.65 14.44
CA GLU A 115 -3.69 -7.99 14.94
C GLU A 115 -3.15 -9.11 14.06
N ALA A 116 -3.18 -8.94 12.73
CA ALA A 116 -2.71 -9.95 11.78
C ALA A 116 -1.17 -10.05 11.75
N PHE A 117 -0.49 -8.93 11.71
CA PHE A 117 0.97 -8.88 11.65
C PHE A 117 1.64 -9.07 13.02
N GLY A 118 0.98 -8.62 14.11
CA GLY A 118 1.44 -8.85 15.48
C GLY A 118 2.92 -8.59 15.68
N ASP A 119 3.62 -9.57 16.23
CA ASP A 119 5.07 -9.50 16.48
C ASP A 119 5.95 -9.71 15.24
N CYS A 120 5.35 -9.97 14.06
CA CYS A 120 6.12 -10.15 12.80
C CYS A 120 6.74 -8.86 12.31
N ILE A 121 6.21 -7.71 12.73
CA ILE A 121 6.69 -6.39 12.31
C ILE A 121 6.88 -5.46 13.52
N GLU A 122 7.74 -4.47 13.32
CA GLU A 122 7.90 -3.35 14.23
C GLU A 122 7.52 -2.08 13.49
N VAL A 123 6.39 -1.48 13.87
CA VAL A 123 5.92 -0.22 13.27
C VAL A 123 6.93 0.89 13.55
N LYS A 124 7.35 1.58 12.52
CA LYS A 124 8.28 2.72 12.57
C LYS A 124 7.56 4.03 12.39
N GLU A 125 6.59 4.07 11.48
CA GLU A 125 5.77 5.24 11.25
C GLU A 125 4.31 4.84 11.00
N GLU A 126 3.40 5.66 11.49
CA GLU A 126 1.98 5.61 11.19
C GLU A 126 1.52 7.03 10.84
N ILE A 127 0.96 7.21 9.66
CA ILE A 127 0.56 8.51 9.15
C ILE A 127 -0.88 8.46 8.69
N HIS A 128 -1.67 9.44 9.12
CA HIS A 128 -3.04 9.64 8.71
C HIS A 128 -3.13 10.81 7.74
N GLY A 129 -3.67 10.54 6.56
CA GLY A 129 -3.89 11.53 5.53
C GLY A 129 -5.37 11.74 5.22
N PHE A 130 -5.65 12.90 4.70
CA PHE A 130 -6.99 13.24 4.24
C PHE A 130 -6.90 14.10 2.98
N ARG A 131 -7.94 14.05 2.16
CA ARG A 131 -8.09 14.91 0.99
C ARG A 131 -8.70 16.23 1.42
N TRP A 132 -7.99 17.33 1.16
CA TRP A 132 -8.47 18.67 1.46
C TRP A 132 -9.52 19.15 0.44
N VAL A 133 -10.13 20.31 0.66
CA VAL A 133 -11.19 20.87 -0.18
C VAL A 133 -10.73 21.01 -1.64
N GLU A 134 -11.64 20.76 -2.57
CA GLU A 134 -11.38 20.90 -4.01
C GLU A 134 -10.19 20.10 -4.54
N GLU A 135 -9.91 18.93 -3.94
CA GLU A 135 -8.79 18.07 -4.33
C GLU A 135 -7.42 18.74 -4.21
N ARG A 136 -7.26 19.64 -3.24
CA ARG A 136 -5.99 20.35 -3.03
C ARG A 136 -5.11 19.62 -2.03
N ASP A 137 -3.82 19.76 -2.22
CA ASP A 137 -2.83 19.49 -1.18
C ASP A 137 -2.68 20.71 -0.22
N LEU A 138 -1.91 20.54 0.85
CA LEU A 138 -1.75 21.61 1.84
C LEU A 138 -0.89 22.80 1.36
N SER A 139 -0.28 22.71 0.18
CA SER A 139 0.36 23.84 -0.50
C SER A 139 -0.65 24.74 -1.24
N GLY A 140 -1.90 24.27 -1.42
CA GLY A 140 -2.97 24.95 -2.11
C GLY A 140 -3.13 24.61 -3.58
N PHE A 141 -2.25 23.80 -4.16
CA PHE A 141 -2.40 23.33 -5.53
C PHE A 141 -3.41 22.19 -5.63
N VAL A 142 -4.13 22.11 -6.75
CA VAL A 142 -4.97 20.97 -7.05
C VAL A 142 -4.08 19.77 -7.37
N ASP A 143 -4.25 18.71 -6.59
CA ASP A 143 -3.45 17.50 -6.73
C ASP A 143 -4.12 16.47 -7.66
N GLY A 144 -3.30 15.61 -8.26
CA GLY A 144 -3.77 14.48 -9.06
C GLY A 144 -4.29 14.82 -10.46
N THR A 145 -4.05 16.02 -10.99
CA THR A 145 -4.51 16.44 -12.32
C THR A 145 -3.94 15.60 -13.46
N GLU A 146 -2.77 15.02 -13.28
CA GLU A 146 -2.11 14.15 -14.26
C GLU A 146 -2.37 12.66 -14.03
N ASN A 147 -3.15 12.31 -12.99
CA ASN A 147 -3.46 10.91 -12.71
C ASN A 147 -4.34 10.29 -13.81
N PRO A 148 -4.08 9.04 -14.20
CA PRO A 148 -4.91 8.34 -15.19
C PRO A 148 -6.36 8.28 -14.71
N ALA A 149 -7.30 8.75 -15.52
CA ALA A 149 -8.72 8.72 -15.22
C ALA A 149 -9.35 7.40 -15.69
N GLY A 150 -10.27 6.88 -14.88
CA GLY A 150 -11.00 5.65 -15.17
C GLY A 150 -10.21 4.37 -14.84
N GLU A 151 -10.92 3.34 -14.39
CA GLU A 151 -10.32 2.10 -13.89
C GLU A 151 -9.45 1.39 -14.94
N GLU A 152 -9.87 1.33 -16.18
CA GLU A 152 -9.15 0.65 -17.26
C GLU A 152 -7.77 1.29 -17.48
N THR A 153 -7.72 2.63 -17.58
CA THR A 153 -6.47 3.36 -17.79
C THR A 153 -5.54 3.22 -16.58
N ARG A 154 -6.10 3.30 -15.36
CA ARG A 154 -5.30 3.08 -14.14
C ARG A 154 -4.75 1.66 -14.08
N ARG A 155 -5.54 0.67 -14.41
CA ARG A 155 -5.10 -0.73 -14.50
C ARG A 155 -3.98 -0.92 -15.51
N GLU A 156 -4.10 -0.27 -16.65
CA GLU A 156 -3.08 -0.33 -17.71
C GLU A 156 -1.73 0.21 -17.24
N VAL A 157 -1.74 1.29 -16.45
CA VAL A 157 -0.53 1.96 -15.95
C VAL A 157 0.03 1.29 -14.69
N ALA A 158 -0.83 0.90 -13.74
CA ALA A 158 -0.41 0.50 -12.40
C ALA A 158 -0.18 -1.00 -12.24
N VAL A 159 -0.73 -1.84 -13.13
CA VAL A 159 -0.69 -3.29 -12.95
C VAL A 159 0.26 -3.94 -13.94
N ILE A 160 1.16 -4.78 -13.43
CA ILE A 160 2.07 -5.57 -14.25
C ILE A 160 1.25 -6.57 -15.06
N LYS A 161 1.39 -6.51 -16.40
CA LYS A 161 0.53 -7.27 -17.33
C LYS A 161 0.97 -8.73 -17.45
N ASP A 162 2.27 -8.96 -17.47
CA ASP A 162 2.84 -10.24 -17.89
C ASP A 162 3.94 -10.72 -16.94
N GLY A 163 4.35 -11.99 -17.12
CA GLY A 163 5.45 -12.59 -16.37
C GLY A 163 5.03 -13.11 -15.00
N VAL A 164 6.02 -13.38 -14.17
CA VAL A 164 5.82 -13.98 -12.83
C VAL A 164 5.15 -13.02 -11.86
N ASP A 165 5.29 -11.72 -12.10
CA ASP A 165 4.72 -10.64 -11.28
C ASP A 165 3.36 -10.15 -11.80
N ALA A 166 2.78 -10.80 -12.80
CA ALA A 166 1.50 -10.39 -13.40
C ALA A 166 0.40 -10.23 -12.34
N GLY A 167 -0.27 -9.08 -12.34
CA GLY A 167 -1.27 -8.70 -11.34
C GLY A 167 -0.68 -7.94 -10.13
N GLY A 168 0.64 -7.87 -10.01
CA GLY A 168 1.32 -7.05 -9.04
C GLY A 168 1.41 -5.58 -9.44
N SER A 169 1.97 -4.76 -8.55
CA SER A 169 2.23 -3.33 -8.78
C SER A 169 3.49 -2.90 -8.04
N TYR A 170 4.26 -2.01 -8.62
CA TYR A 170 5.30 -1.30 -7.90
C TYR A 170 4.69 -0.11 -7.17
N VAL A 171 5.05 0.07 -5.90
CA VAL A 171 4.53 1.15 -5.04
C VAL A 171 5.69 2.03 -4.60
N PHE A 172 5.54 3.32 -4.80
CA PHE A 172 6.46 4.35 -4.32
C PHE A 172 5.67 5.36 -3.49
N VAL A 173 6.18 5.71 -2.34
CA VAL A 173 5.56 6.70 -1.44
C VAL A 173 6.54 7.83 -1.19
N GLN A 174 6.09 9.06 -1.34
CA GLN A 174 6.80 10.28 -0.96
C GLN A 174 5.85 11.17 -0.16
N ARG A 175 6.35 11.75 0.95
CA ARG A 175 5.57 12.57 1.89
C ARG A 175 6.32 13.84 2.22
#